data_07b00539592fb3318154b4d7dbb49dfa
#
_entry.id   07b00539592fb3318154b4d7dbb49dfa
#
_cell.length_a   1.000
_cell.length_b   1.000
_cell.length_c   1.000
_cell.angle_alpha   90.00
_cell.angle_beta   90.00
_cell.angle_gamma   90.00
#
_symmetry.space_group_name_H-M   'P 1'
#
loop_
_entity.id
_entity.type
_entity.pdbx_description
1 polymer ?
#
loop_
_entity_poly.entity_id
_entity_poly.type
_entity_poly.pdbx_seq_one_letter_code
_entity_poly.pdbx_strand_id
1 'polypeptide(L)'
;MAFNGMTVAAFESRMATELANLIERYEGRPLVAPALREIPLESNTAAYEFGTRLMAGQIDMLVLLTGVGTEALFELLKPRYPWPSIVEALQEIVTIARGAKTVAALKVLGLIPTITVPEPNTWIDLVSALDEYSLEPGVRIAVQEYGIPNTALVKALEQRGADVFPVPIYQWALPEDLGPMRAACESIIAGQVEVMLITNAMQIDHVMQVLEQDGNVIPFHDAVQKLVVASIGPAASERLRHFDWPVDFEPSHSKMGVLVKEVSEQAASILGRKR
;
A
#
# COMPACT_ATOMS: atom_id res chain seq x y z
N MET A 1 -4.31 19.84 -20.35
CA MET A 1 -4.80 20.46 -19.12
C MET A 1 -3.81 20.13 -18.03
N ALA A 2 -3.59 21.01 -17.11
CA ALA A 2 -2.51 20.96 -16.15
C ALA A 2 -2.96 21.55 -14.80
N PHE A 3 -2.16 21.45 -13.78
CA PHE A 3 -2.44 22.06 -12.47
C PHE A 3 -2.43 23.60 -12.49
N ASN A 4 -1.90 24.21 -13.55
CA ASN A 4 -1.87 25.68 -13.72
C ASN A 4 -1.27 26.42 -12.51
N GLY A 5 -0.16 25.97 -12.00
CA GLY A 5 0.54 26.57 -10.87
C GLY A 5 -0.06 26.29 -9.49
N MET A 6 -1.04 25.37 -9.36
CA MET A 6 -1.55 24.91 -8.07
C MET A 6 -0.45 24.25 -7.25
N THR A 7 -0.46 24.44 -5.93
CA THR A 7 0.38 23.69 -5.00
C THR A 7 -0.24 22.33 -4.74
N VAL A 8 0.54 21.29 -4.98
CA VAL A 8 0.12 19.90 -4.87
C VAL A 8 0.91 19.24 -3.74
N ALA A 9 0.26 18.99 -2.62
CA ALA A 9 0.83 18.27 -1.49
C ALA A 9 0.75 16.75 -1.72
N ALA A 10 1.79 16.04 -1.30
CA ALA A 10 1.79 14.58 -1.29
C ALA A 10 2.69 14.06 -0.16
N PHE A 11 2.33 12.89 0.38
CA PHE A 11 3.05 12.26 1.48
C PHE A 11 3.86 11.03 1.04
N GLU A 12 4.25 11.01 -0.25
CA GLU A 12 5.02 9.92 -0.86
C GLU A 12 6.45 9.89 -0.34
N SER A 13 6.96 8.69 -0.07
CA SER A 13 8.30 8.46 0.48
C SER A 13 9.25 7.84 -0.54
N ARG A 14 8.95 6.65 -1.05
CA ARG A 14 9.85 5.91 -1.93
C ARG A 14 10.08 6.57 -3.28
N MET A 15 9.02 7.14 -3.84
CA MET A 15 9.01 7.76 -5.16
C MET A 15 8.75 9.28 -5.06
N ALA A 16 9.25 9.90 -3.97
CA ALA A 16 9.05 11.32 -3.70
C ALA A 16 9.56 12.21 -4.83
N THR A 17 10.77 11.93 -5.33
CA THR A 17 11.38 12.68 -6.45
C THR A 17 10.61 12.46 -7.75
N GLU A 18 10.24 11.24 -8.07
CA GLU A 18 9.46 10.92 -9.27
C GLU A 18 8.09 11.57 -9.24
N LEU A 19 7.44 11.60 -8.06
CA LEU A 19 6.16 12.25 -7.89
C LEU A 19 6.28 13.77 -8.03
N ALA A 20 7.31 14.38 -7.43
CA ALA A 20 7.59 15.82 -7.61
C ALA A 20 7.77 16.17 -9.09
N ASN A 21 8.62 15.42 -9.81
CA ASN A 21 8.85 15.60 -11.24
C ASN A 21 7.56 15.43 -12.08
N LEU A 22 6.70 14.49 -11.69
CA LEU A 22 5.40 14.31 -12.36
C LEU A 22 4.49 15.52 -12.13
N ILE A 23 4.40 16.03 -10.91
CA ILE A 23 3.61 17.23 -10.58
C ILE A 23 4.11 18.44 -11.40
N GLU A 24 5.42 18.67 -11.45
CA GLU A 24 6.03 19.74 -12.24
C GLU A 24 5.76 19.58 -13.74
N ARG A 25 5.83 18.35 -14.27
CA ARG A 25 5.52 18.05 -15.68
C ARG A 25 4.10 18.48 -16.05
N TYR A 26 3.16 18.41 -15.10
CA TYR A 26 1.77 18.88 -15.24
C TYR A 26 1.57 20.29 -14.69
N GLU A 27 2.61 21.12 -14.64
CA GLU A 27 2.59 22.54 -14.27
C GLU A 27 2.07 22.79 -12.84
N GLY A 28 2.25 21.85 -11.91
CA GLY A 28 1.98 21.99 -10.48
C GLY A 28 3.24 22.42 -9.72
N ARG A 29 3.07 22.95 -8.52
CA ARG A 29 4.13 23.20 -7.55
C ARG A 29 4.14 22.06 -6.51
N PRO A 30 5.12 21.15 -6.54
CA PRO A 30 5.13 20.01 -5.64
C PRO A 30 5.48 20.44 -4.20
N LEU A 31 4.72 19.90 -3.24
CA LEU A 31 5.01 19.91 -1.82
C LEU A 31 5.03 18.45 -1.35
N VAL A 32 6.13 17.75 -1.60
CA VAL A 32 6.25 16.32 -1.27
C VAL A 32 6.97 16.16 0.07
N ALA A 33 6.26 15.63 1.05
CA ALA A 33 6.75 15.40 2.41
C ALA A 33 6.62 13.90 2.75
N PRO A 34 7.72 13.15 2.85
CA PRO A 34 7.68 11.74 3.20
C PRO A 34 6.93 11.48 4.50
N ALA A 35 5.97 10.53 4.50
CA ALA A 35 5.22 10.14 5.68
C ALA A 35 5.50 8.69 6.13
N LEU A 36 6.28 7.93 5.36
CA LEU A 36 6.53 6.52 5.62
C LEU A 36 8.03 6.24 5.63
N ARG A 37 8.47 5.45 6.60
CA ARG A 37 9.76 4.79 6.62
C ARG A 37 9.56 3.29 6.79
N GLU A 38 10.22 2.50 5.95
CA GLU A 38 10.30 1.07 6.15
C GLU A 38 11.37 0.76 7.18
N ILE A 39 11.00 0.02 8.20
CA ILE A 39 11.95 -0.50 9.18
C ILE A 39 11.93 -2.02 9.12
N PRO A 40 13.12 -2.65 9.12
CA PRO A 40 13.21 -4.09 9.32
C PRO A 40 12.56 -4.45 10.66
N LEU A 41 11.94 -5.63 10.73
CA LEU A 41 11.53 -6.17 12.02
C LEU A 41 12.78 -6.45 12.88
N GLU A 42 12.66 -6.22 14.18
CA GLU A 42 13.76 -6.54 15.13
C GLU A 42 14.15 -8.02 15.06
N SER A 43 13.17 -8.88 14.75
CA SER A 43 13.42 -10.29 14.45
C SER A 43 12.58 -10.73 13.26
N ASN A 44 13.15 -11.55 12.37
CA ASN A 44 12.45 -12.16 11.24
C ASN A 44 11.90 -13.56 11.60
N THR A 45 11.50 -13.76 12.86
CA THR A 45 11.10 -15.07 13.38
C THR A 45 9.98 -15.70 12.56
N ALA A 46 8.93 -14.92 12.21
CA ALA A 46 7.83 -15.42 11.38
C ALA A 46 8.27 -15.83 9.97
N ALA A 47 9.16 -15.07 9.34
CA ALA A 47 9.72 -15.44 8.03
C ALA A 47 10.54 -16.72 8.09
N TYR A 48 11.33 -16.91 9.15
CA TYR A 48 12.12 -18.15 9.35
C TYR A 48 11.23 -19.34 9.70
N GLU A 49 10.18 -19.13 10.50
CA GLU A 49 9.19 -20.15 10.80
C GLU A 49 8.43 -20.55 9.54
N PHE A 50 8.04 -19.57 8.70
CA PHE A 50 7.47 -19.85 7.37
C PHE A 50 8.39 -20.75 6.55
N GLY A 51 9.69 -20.42 6.46
CA GLY A 51 10.66 -21.26 5.75
C GLY A 51 10.70 -22.69 6.30
N THR A 52 10.70 -22.86 7.62
CA THR A 52 10.69 -24.18 8.26
C THR A 52 9.41 -24.95 7.93
N ARG A 53 8.24 -24.31 8.02
CA ARG A 53 6.96 -24.92 7.68
C ARG A 53 6.84 -25.27 6.19
N LEU A 54 7.34 -24.40 5.31
CA LEU A 54 7.37 -24.64 3.87
C LEU A 54 8.18 -25.90 3.54
N MET A 55 9.41 -25.96 4.06
CA MET A 55 10.30 -27.12 3.83
C MET A 55 9.78 -28.41 4.45
N ALA A 56 8.94 -28.33 5.47
CA ALA A 56 8.29 -29.48 6.11
C ALA A 56 6.94 -29.89 5.44
N GLY A 57 6.52 -29.22 4.34
CA GLY A 57 5.23 -29.48 3.70
C GLY A 57 4.04 -29.12 4.58
N GLN A 58 4.20 -28.13 5.47
CA GLN A 58 3.15 -27.67 6.40
C GLN A 58 2.45 -26.40 5.94
N ILE A 59 2.63 -25.98 4.70
CA ILE A 59 1.94 -24.89 4.03
C ILE A 59 1.29 -25.45 2.77
N ASP A 60 0.03 -25.13 2.55
CA ASP A 60 -0.71 -25.53 1.35
C ASP A 60 -0.83 -24.37 0.36
N MET A 61 -0.88 -23.15 0.89
CA MET A 61 -1.00 -21.93 0.06
C MET A 61 -0.11 -20.81 0.60
N LEU A 62 0.42 -19.99 -0.33
CA LEU A 62 1.17 -18.78 -0.01
C LEU A 62 0.56 -17.57 -0.71
N VAL A 63 0.02 -16.65 0.07
CA VAL A 63 -0.48 -15.35 -0.39
C VAL A 63 0.64 -14.32 -0.31
N LEU A 64 0.93 -13.68 -1.44
CA LEU A 64 1.95 -12.65 -1.58
C LEU A 64 1.28 -11.31 -1.88
N LEU A 65 1.35 -10.36 -0.94
CA LEU A 65 0.63 -9.09 -1.02
C LEU A 65 1.39 -7.99 -1.77
N THR A 66 2.74 -8.03 -1.79
CA THR A 66 3.53 -7.01 -2.49
C THR A 66 4.80 -7.57 -3.11
N GLY A 67 5.25 -6.95 -4.22
CA GLY A 67 6.50 -7.33 -4.86
C GLY A 67 7.70 -7.17 -3.93
N VAL A 68 7.81 -6.02 -3.25
CA VAL A 68 8.91 -5.75 -2.30
C VAL A 68 8.90 -6.75 -1.13
N GLY A 69 7.73 -7.04 -0.56
CA GLY A 69 7.60 -8.04 0.50
C GLY A 69 7.94 -9.45 0.01
N THR A 70 7.60 -9.78 -1.23
CA THR A 70 7.98 -11.04 -1.88
C THR A 70 9.49 -11.17 -2.00
N GLU A 71 10.17 -10.16 -2.56
CA GLU A 71 11.61 -10.13 -2.68
C GLU A 71 12.29 -10.24 -1.31
N ALA A 72 11.86 -9.45 -0.34
CA ALA A 72 12.41 -9.43 1.00
C ALA A 72 12.23 -10.78 1.73
N LEU A 73 11.06 -11.44 1.60
CA LEU A 73 10.84 -12.77 2.17
C LEU A 73 11.85 -13.78 1.65
N PHE A 74 12.03 -13.85 0.34
CA PHE A 74 12.93 -14.84 -0.22
C PHE A 74 14.41 -14.49 0.03
N GLU A 75 14.79 -13.22 0.07
CA GLU A 75 16.14 -12.82 0.50
C GLU A 75 16.46 -13.26 1.94
N LEU A 76 15.49 -13.22 2.85
CA LEU A 76 15.64 -13.74 4.22
C LEU A 76 15.79 -15.26 4.27
N LEU A 77 15.22 -16.00 3.33
CA LEU A 77 15.29 -17.46 3.30
C LEU A 77 16.53 -18.01 2.60
N LYS A 78 17.07 -17.34 1.58
CA LYS A 78 18.23 -17.77 0.80
C LYS A 78 19.46 -18.16 1.63
N PRO A 79 19.83 -17.47 2.73
CA PRO A 79 20.96 -17.86 3.56
C PRO A 79 20.75 -19.17 4.34
N ARG A 80 19.49 -19.61 4.51
CA ARG A 80 19.12 -20.78 5.31
C ARG A 80 18.79 -22.02 4.50
N TYR A 81 18.30 -21.82 3.27
CA TYR A 81 17.84 -22.91 2.40
C TYR A 81 18.39 -22.71 0.99
N PRO A 82 18.89 -23.78 0.34
CA PRO A 82 19.26 -23.71 -1.08
C PRO A 82 18.09 -23.24 -1.95
N TRP A 83 18.35 -22.31 -2.85
CA TRP A 83 17.29 -21.76 -3.69
C TRP A 83 16.51 -22.83 -4.49
N PRO A 84 17.14 -23.86 -5.08
CA PRO A 84 16.41 -24.93 -5.74
C PRO A 84 15.39 -25.63 -4.84
N SER A 85 15.72 -25.86 -3.56
CA SER A 85 14.82 -26.50 -2.61
C SER A 85 13.63 -25.61 -2.25
N ILE A 86 13.83 -24.28 -2.16
CA ILE A 86 12.73 -23.34 -1.98
C ILE A 86 11.79 -23.37 -3.21
N VAL A 87 12.35 -23.35 -4.41
CA VAL A 87 11.57 -23.41 -5.66
C VAL A 87 10.75 -24.70 -5.75
N GLU A 88 11.38 -25.85 -5.45
CA GLU A 88 10.71 -27.15 -5.42
C GLU A 88 9.54 -27.15 -4.42
N ALA A 89 9.77 -26.69 -3.18
CA ALA A 89 8.71 -26.60 -2.18
C ALA A 89 7.56 -25.64 -2.58
N LEU A 90 7.87 -24.54 -3.28
CA LEU A 90 6.86 -23.62 -3.78
C LEU A 90 6.05 -24.16 -4.97
N GLN A 91 6.59 -25.11 -5.73
CA GLN A 91 5.88 -25.78 -6.82
C GLN A 91 4.84 -26.77 -6.31
N GLU A 92 5.00 -27.27 -5.08
CA GLU A 92 4.06 -28.19 -4.44
C GLU A 92 2.87 -27.49 -3.77
N ILE A 93 2.87 -26.16 -3.68
CA ILE A 93 1.82 -25.37 -3.04
C ILE A 93 1.17 -24.39 -4.01
N VAL A 94 -0.03 -23.90 -3.63
CA VAL A 94 -0.70 -22.86 -4.40
C VAL A 94 -0.10 -21.49 -4.05
N THR A 95 0.44 -20.79 -5.04
CA THR A 95 0.98 -19.44 -4.86
C THR A 95 0.02 -18.41 -5.43
N ILE A 96 -0.34 -17.41 -4.62
CA ILE A 96 -1.29 -16.35 -4.96
C ILE A 96 -0.56 -15.01 -4.99
N ALA A 97 -0.55 -14.35 -6.15
CA ALA A 97 0.00 -13.01 -6.32
C ALA A 97 -1.13 -11.98 -6.36
N ARG A 98 -1.14 -11.04 -5.42
CA ARG A 98 -2.19 -10.01 -5.32
C ARG A 98 -2.24 -9.08 -6.54
N GLY A 99 -1.14 -8.90 -7.26
CA GLY A 99 -1.16 -7.99 -8.40
C GLY A 99 0.15 -7.97 -9.21
N ALA A 100 0.19 -7.15 -10.24
CA ALA A 100 1.26 -7.14 -11.24
C ALA A 100 2.69 -6.97 -10.68
N LYS A 101 2.87 -6.18 -9.60
CA LYS A 101 4.19 -6.01 -8.96
C LYS A 101 4.67 -7.29 -8.29
N THR A 102 3.76 -8.04 -7.68
CA THR A 102 4.04 -9.33 -7.05
C THR A 102 4.37 -10.39 -8.11
N VAL A 103 3.60 -10.41 -9.20
CA VAL A 103 3.90 -11.29 -10.35
C VAL A 103 5.28 -10.99 -10.93
N ALA A 104 5.64 -9.71 -11.09
CA ALA A 104 6.95 -9.29 -11.58
C ALA A 104 8.08 -9.75 -10.64
N ALA A 105 7.92 -9.62 -9.33
CA ALA A 105 8.89 -10.10 -8.34
C ALA A 105 9.07 -11.62 -8.41
N LEU A 106 7.99 -12.39 -8.49
CA LEU A 106 8.05 -13.84 -8.66
C LEU A 106 8.77 -14.23 -9.96
N LYS A 107 8.50 -13.52 -11.06
CA LYS A 107 9.15 -13.79 -12.36
C LYS A 107 10.67 -13.58 -12.30
N VAL A 108 11.15 -12.54 -11.60
CA VAL A 108 12.59 -12.33 -11.38
C VAL A 108 13.22 -13.52 -10.63
N LEU A 109 12.45 -14.15 -9.75
CA LEU A 109 12.86 -15.32 -8.99
C LEU A 109 12.70 -16.65 -9.77
N GLY A 110 12.24 -16.60 -11.01
CA GLY A 110 11.99 -17.78 -11.84
C GLY A 110 10.70 -18.53 -11.49
N LEU A 111 9.76 -17.86 -10.79
CA LEU A 111 8.51 -18.44 -10.31
C LEU A 111 7.31 -17.86 -11.09
N ILE A 112 6.25 -18.65 -11.23
CA ILE A 112 4.97 -18.24 -11.79
C ILE A 112 3.90 -18.51 -10.73
N PRO A 113 3.08 -17.52 -10.35
CA PRO A 113 2.00 -17.75 -9.39
C PRO A 113 0.92 -18.67 -9.98
N THR A 114 0.33 -19.50 -9.13
CA THR A 114 -0.83 -20.33 -9.51
C THR A 114 -2.06 -19.46 -9.75
N ILE A 115 -2.25 -18.42 -8.91
CA ILE A 115 -3.36 -17.49 -8.98
C ILE A 115 -2.83 -16.06 -9.05
N THR A 116 -3.35 -15.27 -9.99
CA THR A 116 -3.14 -13.82 -10.02
C THR A 116 -4.49 -13.16 -9.75
N VAL A 117 -4.53 -12.35 -8.68
CA VAL A 117 -5.75 -11.62 -8.31
C VAL A 117 -6.04 -10.53 -9.35
N PRO A 118 -7.29 -10.42 -9.86
CA PRO A 118 -7.67 -9.38 -10.82
C PRO A 118 -7.66 -7.98 -10.20
N GLU A 119 -7.54 -6.94 -11.03
CA GLU A 119 -7.75 -5.55 -10.57
C GLU A 119 -9.19 -5.35 -10.08
N PRO A 120 -9.39 -4.56 -9.02
CA PRO A 120 -8.48 -3.59 -8.42
C PRO A 120 -7.50 -4.13 -7.36
N ASN A 121 -7.31 -5.45 -7.23
CA ASN A 121 -6.33 -6.11 -6.37
C ASN A 121 -6.54 -5.81 -4.87
N THR A 122 -7.78 -5.66 -4.43
CA THR A 122 -8.12 -5.50 -3.01
C THR A 122 -8.07 -6.86 -2.29
N TRP A 123 -8.18 -6.84 -0.96
CA TRP A 123 -8.32 -8.07 -0.20
C TRP A 123 -9.62 -8.81 -0.51
N ILE A 124 -10.68 -8.10 -0.92
CA ILE A 124 -11.97 -8.66 -1.33
C ILE A 124 -11.80 -9.45 -2.63
N ASP A 125 -11.10 -8.87 -3.63
CA ASP A 125 -10.83 -9.56 -4.90
C ASP A 125 -9.97 -10.80 -4.69
N LEU A 126 -9.01 -10.73 -3.74
CA LEU A 126 -8.19 -11.88 -3.36
C LEU A 126 -9.03 -13.01 -2.76
N VAL A 127 -9.91 -12.68 -1.83
CA VAL A 127 -10.83 -13.66 -1.22
C VAL A 127 -11.77 -14.25 -2.27
N SER A 128 -12.31 -13.44 -3.17
CA SER A 128 -13.15 -13.90 -4.28
C SER A 128 -12.43 -14.88 -5.21
N ALA A 129 -11.16 -14.59 -5.55
CA ALA A 129 -10.35 -15.50 -6.36
C ALA A 129 -10.07 -16.82 -5.66
N LEU A 130 -9.93 -16.82 -4.34
CA LEU A 130 -9.80 -18.05 -3.54
C LEU A 130 -11.11 -18.81 -3.39
N ASP A 131 -12.25 -18.13 -3.33
CA ASP A 131 -13.58 -18.78 -3.34
C ASP A 131 -13.81 -19.57 -4.63
N GLU A 132 -13.34 -19.06 -5.78
CA GLU A 132 -13.37 -19.78 -7.06
C GLU A 132 -12.46 -21.02 -7.06
N TYR A 133 -11.38 -20.99 -6.30
CA TYR A 133 -10.44 -22.10 -6.14
C TYR A 133 -10.96 -23.21 -5.20
N SER A 134 -12.05 -22.95 -4.42
CA SER A 134 -12.66 -23.86 -3.45
C SER A 134 -11.73 -24.27 -2.31
N LEU A 135 -11.64 -23.44 -1.29
CA LEU A 135 -10.82 -23.73 -0.10
C LEU A 135 -11.37 -24.92 0.70
N GLU A 136 -10.51 -25.90 0.94
CA GLU A 136 -10.84 -27.01 1.86
C GLU A 136 -10.72 -26.55 3.32
N PRO A 137 -11.62 -26.98 4.21
CA PRO A 137 -11.50 -26.70 5.64
C PRO A 137 -10.16 -27.21 6.22
N GLY A 138 -9.48 -26.35 6.98
CA GLY A 138 -8.18 -26.66 7.57
C GLY A 138 -6.98 -26.43 6.63
N VAL A 139 -7.21 -25.87 5.44
CA VAL A 139 -6.11 -25.47 4.54
C VAL A 139 -5.17 -24.48 5.23
N ARG A 140 -3.86 -24.74 5.16
CA ARG A 140 -2.82 -23.95 5.83
C ARG A 140 -2.32 -22.85 4.88
N ILE A 141 -2.66 -21.60 5.18
CA ILE A 141 -2.36 -20.45 4.32
C ILE A 141 -1.34 -19.56 5.00
N ALA A 142 -0.15 -19.40 4.41
CA ALA A 142 0.78 -18.36 4.79
C ALA A 142 0.44 -17.06 4.05
N VAL A 143 0.38 -15.94 4.77
CA VAL A 143 0.10 -14.61 4.20
C VAL A 143 1.30 -13.70 4.41
N GLN A 144 2.05 -13.41 3.35
CA GLN A 144 3.12 -12.43 3.42
C GLN A 144 2.51 -11.03 3.58
N GLU A 145 2.70 -10.45 4.75
CA GLU A 145 2.23 -9.12 5.09
C GLU A 145 3.33 -8.07 4.90
N TYR A 146 2.90 -6.81 4.79
CA TYR A 146 3.81 -5.68 4.71
C TYR A 146 3.23 -4.46 5.44
N GLY A 147 4.08 -3.79 6.20
CA GLY A 147 3.78 -2.54 6.87
C GLY A 147 2.83 -2.68 8.05
N ILE A 148 1.62 -3.15 7.82
CA ILE A 148 0.60 -3.41 8.83
C ILE A 148 -0.08 -4.75 8.60
N PRO A 149 -0.59 -5.40 9.67
CA PRO A 149 -1.38 -6.62 9.55
C PRO A 149 -2.65 -6.40 8.72
N ASN A 150 -2.90 -7.27 7.76
CA ASN A 150 -4.17 -7.26 7.01
C ASN A 150 -5.24 -8.09 7.74
N THR A 151 -5.71 -7.56 8.86
CA THR A 151 -6.65 -8.25 9.73
C THR A 151 -7.98 -8.59 9.06
N ALA A 152 -8.42 -7.79 8.10
CA ALA A 152 -9.64 -8.06 7.34
C ALA A 152 -9.48 -9.31 6.45
N LEU A 153 -8.35 -9.41 5.73
CA LEU A 153 -8.03 -10.59 4.92
C LEU A 153 -7.89 -11.84 5.81
N VAL A 154 -7.09 -11.76 6.88
CA VAL A 154 -6.88 -12.90 7.80
C VAL A 154 -8.20 -13.41 8.32
N LYS A 155 -9.06 -12.55 8.89
CA LYS A 155 -10.40 -12.93 9.37
C LYS A 155 -11.27 -13.54 8.28
N ALA A 156 -11.24 -13.00 7.07
CA ALA A 156 -12.05 -13.53 5.97
C ALA A 156 -11.63 -14.94 5.55
N LEU A 157 -10.33 -15.25 5.61
CA LEU A 157 -9.78 -16.59 5.35
C LEU A 157 -10.11 -17.56 6.49
N GLU A 158 -9.93 -17.14 7.75
CA GLU A 158 -10.28 -17.94 8.93
C GLU A 158 -11.78 -18.28 8.97
N GLN A 159 -12.66 -17.36 8.58
CA GLN A 159 -14.11 -17.60 8.46
C GLN A 159 -14.45 -18.64 7.40
N ARG A 160 -13.57 -18.92 6.47
CA ARG A 160 -13.66 -19.99 5.47
C ARG A 160 -13.04 -21.30 5.93
N GLY A 161 -12.59 -21.35 7.18
CA GLY A 161 -12.00 -22.54 7.78
C GLY A 161 -10.52 -22.73 7.53
N ALA A 162 -9.82 -21.71 7.01
CA ALA A 162 -8.37 -21.77 6.81
C ALA A 162 -7.62 -21.61 8.15
N ASP A 163 -6.48 -22.31 8.26
CA ASP A 163 -5.45 -22.05 9.28
C ASP A 163 -4.47 -21.02 8.71
N VAL A 164 -4.58 -19.78 9.18
CA VAL A 164 -3.82 -18.65 8.59
C VAL A 164 -2.59 -18.35 9.41
N PHE A 165 -1.43 -18.35 8.75
CA PHE A 165 -0.14 -17.98 9.32
C PHE A 165 0.36 -16.65 8.73
N PRO A 166 0.20 -15.49 9.41
CA PRO A 166 0.75 -14.23 8.98
C PRO A 166 2.28 -14.22 9.00
N VAL A 167 2.88 -13.72 7.92
CA VAL A 167 4.33 -13.61 7.74
C VAL A 167 4.68 -12.14 7.51
N PRO A 168 4.78 -11.32 8.57
CA PRO A 168 5.24 -9.95 8.47
C PRO A 168 6.72 -9.93 8.06
N ILE A 169 7.10 -9.01 7.18
CA ILE A 169 8.46 -8.89 6.63
C ILE A 169 9.12 -7.57 7.05
N TYR A 170 8.37 -6.50 7.09
CA TYR A 170 8.78 -5.19 7.58
C TYR A 170 7.55 -4.45 8.11
N GLN A 171 7.79 -3.35 8.78
CA GLN A 171 6.73 -2.48 9.26
C GLN A 171 6.95 -1.03 8.80
N TRP A 172 5.85 -0.31 8.70
CA TRP A 172 5.89 1.13 8.47
C TRP A 172 6.09 1.86 9.79
N ALA A 173 6.95 2.87 9.75
CA ALA A 173 7.14 3.80 10.85
C ALA A 173 7.08 5.23 10.34
N LEU A 174 6.88 6.17 11.24
CA LEU A 174 7.07 7.58 10.95
C LEU A 174 8.51 7.86 10.49
N PRO A 175 8.73 8.84 9.61
CA PRO A 175 10.06 9.32 9.30
C PRO A 175 10.81 9.74 10.57
N GLU A 176 12.15 9.68 10.55
CA GLU A 176 12.97 10.18 11.67
C GLU A 176 12.85 11.69 11.82
N ASP A 177 12.85 12.40 10.69
CA ASP A 177 12.59 13.83 10.63
C ASP A 177 11.13 14.08 10.22
N LEU A 178 10.34 14.57 11.16
CA LEU A 178 8.95 14.97 10.97
C LEU A 178 8.78 16.40 10.46
N GLY A 179 9.87 17.17 10.37
CA GLY A 179 9.84 18.59 9.97
C GLY A 179 9.14 18.79 8.63
N PRO A 180 9.53 18.11 7.55
CA PRO A 180 8.87 18.24 6.24
C PRO A 180 7.37 17.93 6.28
N MET A 181 6.97 16.88 7.02
CA MET A 181 5.59 16.46 7.14
C MET A 181 4.75 17.46 7.92
N ARG A 182 5.28 18.01 9.04
CA ARG A 182 4.65 19.09 9.80
C ARG A 182 4.47 20.34 8.96
N ALA A 183 5.51 20.77 8.24
CA ALA A 183 5.45 21.93 7.35
C ALA A 183 4.40 21.75 6.23
N ALA A 184 4.25 20.54 5.68
CA ALA A 184 3.21 20.25 4.70
C ALA A 184 1.81 20.35 5.33
N CYS A 185 1.61 19.79 6.52
CA CYS A 185 0.36 19.90 7.27
C CYS A 185 0.01 21.36 7.59
N GLU A 186 0.98 22.15 8.04
CA GLU A 186 0.81 23.59 8.30
C GLU A 186 0.42 24.35 7.02
N SER A 187 1.06 24.06 5.90
CA SER A 187 0.73 24.66 4.60
C SER A 187 -0.69 24.32 4.15
N ILE A 188 -1.17 23.10 4.41
CA ILE A 188 -2.54 22.69 4.15
C ILE A 188 -3.50 23.48 5.05
N ILE A 189 -3.24 23.56 6.36
CA ILE A 189 -4.03 24.32 7.34
C ILE A 189 -4.10 25.80 6.96
N ALA A 190 -2.98 26.37 6.51
CA ALA A 190 -2.91 27.76 6.07
C ALA A 190 -3.61 28.05 4.73
N GLY A 191 -4.17 27.03 4.06
CA GLY A 191 -4.87 27.18 2.76
C GLY A 191 -3.92 27.48 1.59
N GLN A 192 -2.65 27.10 1.70
CA GLN A 192 -1.62 27.31 0.67
C GLN A 192 -1.52 26.14 -0.32
N VAL A 193 -2.36 25.11 -0.14
CA VAL A 193 -2.41 23.89 -0.94
C VAL A 193 -3.77 23.77 -1.61
N GLU A 194 -3.78 23.50 -2.90
CA GLU A 194 -5.00 23.31 -3.68
C GLU A 194 -5.34 21.83 -3.89
N VAL A 195 -4.33 20.95 -3.93
CA VAL A 195 -4.52 19.51 -4.20
C VAL A 195 -3.70 18.70 -3.21
N MET A 196 -4.27 17.63 -2.68
CA MET A 196 -3.59 16.62 -1.87
C MET A 196 -3.67 15.26 -2.56
N LEU A 197 -2.52 14.63 -2.80
CA LEU A 197 -2.42 13.30 -3.39
C LEU A 197 -2.07 12.27 -2.32
N ILE A 198 -2.86 11.19 -2.26
CA ILE A 198 -2.62 10.05 -1.39
C ILE A 198 -2.31 8.82 -2.23
N THR A 199 -1.10 8.30 -2.11
CA THR A 199 -0.60 7.15 -2.88
C THR A 199 -0.52 5.86 -2.06
N ASN A 200 -0.77 5.93 -0.75
CA ASN A 200 -0.81 4.80 0.16
C ASN A 200 -1.72 5.12 1.36
N ALA A 201 -2.55 4.17 1.77
CA ALA A 201 -3.46 4.32 2.92
C ALA A 201 -2.72 4.66 4.23
N MET A 202 -1.53 4.09 4.45
CA MET A 202 -0.73 4.33 5.65
C MET A 202 -0.23 5.76 5.79
N GLN A 203 -0.13 6.52 4.70
CA GLN A 203 0.18 7.96 4.74
C GLN A 203 -0.84 8.72 5.59
N ILE A 204 -2.12 8.32 5.49
CA ILE A 204 -3.23 8.95 6.22
C ILE A 204 -3.08 8.70 7.71
N ASP A 205 -2.77 7.47 8.11
CA ASP A 205 -2.56 7.09 9.51
C ASP A 205 -1.41 7.88 10.14
N HIS A 206 -0.30 7.98 9.43
CA HIS A 206 0.87 8.72 9.91
C HIS A 206 0.63 10.23 9.95
N VAL A 207 -0.08 10.79 8.98
CA VAL A 207 -0.52 12.20 9.03
C VAL A 207 -1.40 12.43 10.24
N MET A 208 -2.41 11.57 10.48
CA MET A 208 -3.28 11.67 11.65
C MET A 208 -2.48 11.59 12.94
N GLN A 209 -1.55 10.65 13.06
CA GLN A 209 -0.70 10.52 14.25
C GLN A 209 0.10 11.80 14.56
N VAL A 210 0.65 12.45 13.53
CA VAL A 210 1.37 13.73 13.69
C VAL A 210 0.41 14.86 14.06
N LEU A 211 -0.76 14.93 13.42
CA LEU A 211 -1.78 15.93 13.75
C LEU A 211 -2.31 15.80 15.17
N GLU A 212 -2.47 14.57 15.68
CA GLU A 212 -2.85 14.29 17.07
C GLU A 212 -1.76 14.77 18.04
N GLN A 213 -0.48 14.46 17.76
CA GLN A 213 0.66 14.93 18.56
C GLN A 213 0.75 16.45 18.65
N ASP A 214 0.44 17.12 17.54
CA ASP A 214 0.58 18.58 17.41
C ASP A 214 -0.73 19.34 17.73
N GLY A 215 -1.83 18.64 18.05
CA GLY A 215 -3.15 19.25 18.35
C GLY A 215 -3.85 19.86 17.13
N ASN A 216 -3.49 19.47 15.92
CA ASN A 216 -3.91 20.08 14.66
C ASN A 216 -4.99 19.29 13.89
N VAL A 217 -5.63 18.28 14.50
CA VAL A 217 -6.63 17.41 13.85
C VAL A 217 -7.79 18.24 13.28
N ILE A 218 -8.43 19.09 14.10
CA ILE A 218 -9.59 19.87 13.67
C ILE A 218 -9.22 20.90 12.59
N PRO A 219 -8.16 21.75 12.75
CA PRO A 219 -7.77 22.68 11.70
C PRO A 219 -7.42 22.00 10.36
N PHE A 220 -6.76 20.84 10.41
CA PHE A 220 -6.43 20.09 9.22
C PHE A 220 -7.68 19.50 8.55
N HIS A 221 -8.60 18.91 9.33
CA HIS A 221 -9.87 18.41 8.84
C HIS A 221 -10.68 19.50 8.10
N ASP A 222 -10.77 20.70 8.68
CA ASP A 222 -11.49 21.82 8.06
C ASP A 222 -10.80 22.32 6.78
N ALA A 223 -9.47 22.20 6.71
CA ALA A 223 -8.69 22.59 5.54
C ALA A 223 -8.86 21.60 4.38
N VAL A 224 -8.82 20.29 4.65
CA VAL A 224 -8.94 19.26 3.58
C VAL A 224 -10.33 19.26 2.92
N GLN A 225 -11.36 19.78 3.58
CA GLN A 225 -12.67 19.96 2.96
C GLN A 225 -12.66 21.00 1.80
N LYS A 226 -11.66 21.89 1.77
CA LYS A 226 -11.59 23.02 0.84
C LYS A 226 -10.63 22.82 -0.32
N LEU A 227 -9.81 21.76 -0.29
CA LEU A 227 -8.87 21.39 -1.33
C LEU A 227 -9.33 20.12 -2.06
N VAL A 228 -8.71 19.81 -3.18
CA VAL A 228 -8.97 18.58 -3.93
C VAL A 228 -8.19 17.44 -3.28
N VAL A 229 -8.88 16.42 -2.80
CA VAL A 229 -8.26 15.20 -2.26
C VAL A 229 -8.36 14.08 -3.29
N ALA A 230 -7.21 13.64 -3.79
CA ALA A 230 -7.12 12.59 -4.79
C ALA A 230 -6.43 11.34 -4.20
N SER A 231 -7.13 10.23 -4.26
CA SER A 231 -6.68 8.92 -3.78
C SER A 231 -6.17 8.07 -4.94
N ILE A 232 -5.15 7.26 -4.68
CA ILE A 232 -4.60 6.30 -5.67
C ILE A 232 -5.59 5.17 -5.99
N GLY A 233 -6.56 4.90 -5.13
CA GLY A 233 -7.50 3.81 -5.31
C GLY A 233 -8.22 3.38 -4.02
N PRO A 234 -9.00 2.28 -4.08
CA PRO A 234 -10.02 1.92 -3.08
C PRO A 234 -9.52 1.88 -1.63
N ALA A 235 -8.36 1.25 -1.37
CA ALA A 235 -7.85 1.12 -0.01
C ALA A 235 -7.50 2.48 0.64
N ALA A 236 -6.91 3.39 -0.15
CA ALA A 236 -6.63 4.75 0.35
C ALA A 236 -7.92 5.56 0.49
N SER A 237 -8.88 5.40 -0.43
CA SER A 237 -10.19 6.04 -0.36
C SER A 237 -11.01 5.60 0.86
N GLU A 238 -11.01 4.30 1.16
CA GLU A 238 -11.66 3.77 2.36
C GLU A 238 -11.03 4.38 3.62
N ARG A 239 -9.69 4.50 3.64
CA ARG A 239 -9.01 5.09 4.79
C ARG A 239 -9.25 6.58 4.94
N LEU A 240 -9.32 7.34 3.86
CA LEU A 240 -9.72 8.75 3.89
C LEU A 240 -11.13 8.91 4.49
N ARG A 241 -12.10 8.13 4.01
CA ARG A 241 -13.48 8.16 4.50
C ARG A 241 -13.60 7.77 5.98
N HIS A 242 -12.73 6.89 6.47
CA HIS A 242 -12.69 6.51 7.89
C HIS A 242 -12.40 7.71 8.81
N PHE A 243 -11.65 8.70 8.33
CA PHE A 243 -11.37 9.94 9.05
C PHE A 243 -12.25 11.12 8.59
N ASP A 244 -13.35 10.85 7.89
CA ASP A 244 -14.23 11.86 7.30
C ASP A 244 -13.52 12.86 6.37
N TRP A 245 -12.40 12.43 5.75
CA TRP A 245 -11.71 13.22 4.73
C TRP A 245 -12.35 12.95 3.36
N PRO A 246 -12.48 13.99 2.51
CA PRO A 246 -13.10 13.82 1.20
C PRO A 246 -12.27 12.92 0.29
N VAL A 247 -12.96 12.25 -0.64
CA VAL A 247 -12.37 11.59 -1.80
C VAL A 247 -13.00 12.22 -3.03
N ASP A 248 -12.33 13.22 -3.58
CA ASP A 248 -12.86 13.99 -4.71
C ASP A 248 -12.51 13.35 -6.04
N PHE A 249 -11.44 12.52 -6.04
CA PHE A 249 -10.93 11.89 -7.25
C PHE A 249 -10.26 10.54 -6.96
N GLU A 250 -10.56 9.56 -7.80
CA GLU A 250 -9.79 8.31 -7.96
C GLU A 250 -9.43 8.12 -9.44
N PRO A 251 -8.22 7.66 -9.78
CA PRO A 251 -7.81 7.46 -11.17
C PRO A 251 -8.45 6.21 -11.77
N SER A 252 -8.51 6.17 -13.10
CA SER A 252 -8.98 5.00 -13.85
C SER A 252 -8.18 3.73 -13.57
N HIS A 253 -6.92 3.88 -13.16
CA HIS A 253 -6.02 2.79 -12.75
C HIS A 253 -5.18 3.25 -11.56
N SER A 254 -4.98 2.37 -10.57
CA SER A 254 -4.22 2.63 -9.34
C SER A 254 -2.70 2.76 -9.61
N LYS A 255 -2.31 3.72 -10.45
CA LYS A 255 -0.92 4.04 -10.82
C LYS A 255 -0.64 5.51 -10.59
N MET A 256 0.49 5.82 -9.96
CA MET A 256 0.88 7.19 -9.62
C MET A 256 0.88 8.14 -10.83
N GLY A 257 1.42 7.71 -11.97
CA GLY A 257 1.42 8.53 -13.19
C GLY A 257 0.02 8.80 -13.75
N VAL A 258 -0.90 7.82 -13.63
CA VAL A 258 -2.31 7.99 -14.03
C VAL A 258 -3.02 8.94 -13.07
N LEU A 259 -2.82 8.76 -11.75
CA LEU A 259 -3.38 9.65 -10.73
C LEU A 259 -2.99 11.11 -11.00
N VAL A 260 -1.69 11.40 -11.15
CA VAL A 260 -1.21 12.77 -11.36
C VAL A 260 -1.74 13.37 -12.66
N LYS A 261 -1.71 12.59 -13.75
CA LYS A 261 -2.25 13.02 -15.05
C LYS A 261 -3.73 13.38 -14.96
N GLU A 262 -4.54 12.41 -14.54
CA GLU A 262 -6.00 12.56 -14.61
C GLU A 262 -6.53 13.59 -13.61
N VAL A 263 -5.95 13.69 -12.39
CA VAL A 263 -6.35 14.73 -11.45
C VAL A 263 -5.94 16.11 -11.94
N SER A 264 -4.78 16.27 -12.61
CA SER A 264 -4.38 17.55 -13.17
C SER A 264 -5.38 18.11 -14.19
N GLU A 265 -6.08 17.23 -14.88
CA GLU A 265 -7.10 17.58 -15.87
C GLU A 265 -8.42 18.05 -15.23
N GLN A 266 -8.69 17.67 -13.98
CA GLN A 266 -9.95 17.89 -13.29
C GLN A 266 -9.86 18.80 -12.05
N ALA A 267 -8.66 19.01 -11.50
CA ALA A 267 -8.46 19.73 -10.24
C ALA A 267 -9.11 21.10 -10.20
N ALA A 268 -8.95 21.91 -11.26
CA ALA A 268 -9.56 23.25 -11.33
C ALA A 268 -11.09 23.22 -11.26
N SER A 269 -11.71 22.26 -11.95
CA SER A 269 -13.17 22.08 -11.93
C SER A 269 -13.67 21.62 -10.57
N ILE A 270 -12.97 20.66 -9.94
CA ILE A 270 -13.31 20.15 -8.61
C ILE A 270 -13.17 21.28 -7.58
N LEU A 271 -12.05 21.99 -7.58
CA LEU A 271 -11.78 23.08 -6.66
C LEU A 271 -12.81 24.22 -6.79
N GLY A 272 -13.24 24.54 -8.02
CA GLY A 272 -14.26 25.53 -8.28
C GLY A 272 -15.65 25.18 -7.70
N ARG A 273 -15.94 23.92 -7.49
CA ARG A 273 -17.19 23.47 -6.82
C ARG A 273 -17.12 23.49 -5.29
N LYS A 274 -15.90 23.54 -4.72
CA LYS A 274 -15.67 23.56 -3.27
C LYS A 274 -15.55 24.99 -2.69
N ARG A 275 -15.33 25.96 -3.57
CA ARG A 275 -15.28 27.41 -3.25
C ARG A 275 -16.59 28.08 -3.56
#